data_14f163811621e7866fe88e375780a44a
#
_entry.id   14f163811621e7866fe88e375780a44a
#
_cell.length_a   1.000
_cell.length_b   1.000
_cell.length_c   1.000
_cell.angle_alpha   90.00
_cell.angle_beta   90.00
_cell.angle_gamma   90.00
#
_symmetry.space_group_name_H-M   'P 1'
#
loop_
_entity.id
_entity.type
_entity.pdbx_description
1 polymer ?
#
loop_
_entity_poly.entity_id
_entity_poly.type
_entity_poly.pdbx_seq_one_letter_code
_entity_poly.pdbx_strand_id
1 'polypeptide(L)'
;MYAESLEELLCDKLIALAMRPNRVKNRDLWDIFWLDRKNIILSKKLFLQKLEDRRILSNDFSARYKKRLSEIQDHQKDFLFELRRFLSPRIFDDNFTGPLWWEWYLSMLKNLLSLIEQERP
;
A
#
# COMPACT_ATOMS: atom_id res chain seq x y z
N MET A 1 13.62 20.74 -12.55
CA MET A 1 12.92 19.47 -12.71
C MET A 1 12.10 19.18 -11.45
N TYR A 2 10.85 18.92 -11.61
CA TYR A 2 9.96 18.65 -10.48
C TYR A 2 10.04 17.17 -10.12
N ALA A 3 10.37 16.87 -8.86
CA ALA A 3 10.43 15.51 -8.36
C ALA A 3 9.25 15.26 -7.41
N GLU A 4 8.61 14.10 -7.58
CA GLU A 4 7.52 13.71 -6.70
C GLU A 4 8.06 13.44 -5.29
N SER A 5 7.35 13.92 -4.26
CA SER A 5 7.70 13.64 -2.88
C SER A 5 7.37 12.19 -2.50
N LEU A 6 7.99 11.68 -1.43
CA LEU A 6 7.68 10.33 -0.95
C LEU A 6 6.25 10.24 -0.43
N GLU A 7 5.71 11.32 0.15
CA GLU A 7 4.32 11.38 0.58
C GLU A 7 3.37 11.26 -0.59
N GLU A 8 3.67 11.93 -1.70
CA GLU A 8 2.87 11.82 -2.93
C GLU A 8 2.95 10.41 -3.50
N LEU A 9 4.16 9.82 -3.49
CA LEU A 9 4.35 8.47 -3.97
C LEU A 9 3.53 7.46 -3.18
N LEU A 10 3.50 7.61 -1.84
CA LEU A 10 2.67 6.74 -1.01
C LEU A 10 1.18 6.84 -1.40
N CYS A 11 0.67 8.06 -1.57
CA CYS A 11 -0.71 8.26 -2.03
C CYS A 11 -0.97 7.58 -3.36
N ASP A 12 -0.06 7.76 -4.32
CA ASP A 12 -0.21 7.17 -5.65
C ASP A 12 -0.20 5.65 -5.60
N LYS A 13 0.64 5.05 -4.76
CA LYS A 13 0.72 3.59 -4.62
C LYS A 13 -0.53 3.01 -3.98
N LEU A 14 -1.12 3.70 -2.99
CA LEU A 14 -2.37 3.25 -2.38
C LEU A 14 -3.53 3.33 -3.38
N ILE A 15 -3.59 4.40 -4.17
CA ILE A 15 -4.61 4.54 -5.20
C ILE A 15 -4.44 3.45 -6.26
N ALA A 16 -3.20 3.20 -6.70
CA ALA A 16 -2.92 2.16 -7.68
C ALA A 16 -3.33 0.78 -7.15
N LEU A 17 -3.03 0.49 -5.89
CA LEU A 17 -3.40 -0.78 -5.28
C LEU A 17 -4.90 -1.02 -5.35
N ALA A 18 -5.70 -0.02 -4.98
CA ALA A 18 -7.15 -0.13 -4.94
C ALA A 18 -7.80 -0.14 -6.32
N MET A 19 -7.29 0.68 -7.23
CA MET A 19 -7.99 1.01 -8.47
C MET A 19 -7.54 0.22 -9.70
N ARG A 20 -6.46 -0.55 -9.63
CA ARG A 20 -6.06 -1.38 -10.78
C ARG A 20 -7.15 -2.40 -11.09
N PRO A 21 -7.51 -2.56 -12.38
CA PRO A 21 -8.64 -3.42 -12.75
C PRO A 21 -8.35 -4.91 -12.61
N ASN A 22 -7.07 -5.29 -12.65
CA ASN A 22 -6.69 -6.69 -12.64
C ASN A 22 -6.25 -7.12 -11.23
N ARG A 23 -5.33 -8.07 -11.17
CA ARG A 23 -4.82 -8.59 -9.91
C ARG A 23 -3.91 -7.61 -9.18
N VAL A 24 -3.66 -7.88 -7.90
CA VAL A 24 -2.66 -7.18 -7.10
C VAL A 24 -1.28 -7.31 -7.73
N LYS A 25 -0.56 -6.20 -7.81
CA LYS A 25 0.84 -6.22 -8.25
C LYS A 25 1.75 -6.22 -7.04
N ASN A 26 2.60 -7.22 -6.94
CA ASN A 26 3.52 -7.38 -5.82
C ASN A 26 4.49 -6.19 -5.68
N ARG A 27 4.83 -5.57 -6.78
CA ARG A 27 5.69 -4.39 -6.75
C ARG A 27 5.04 -3.23 -6.01
N ASP A 28 3.73 -3.02 -6.19
CA ASP A 28 3.01 -1.98 -5.45
C ASP A 28 3.01 -2.28 -3.95
N LEU A 29 2.82 -3.55 -3.58
CA LEU A 29 2.89 -3.97 -2.18
C LEU A 29 4.28 -3.73 -1.59
N TRP A 30 5.34 -4.05 -2.34
CA TRP A 30 6.70 -3.81 -1.90
C TRP A 30 6.97 -2.30 -1.70
N ASP A 31 6.54 -1.48 -2.66
CA ASP A 31 6.75 -0.05 -2.58
C ASP A 31 6.05 0.56 -1.36
N ILE A 32 4.83 0.13 -1.05
CA ILE A 32 4.11 0.58 0.14
C ILE A 32 4.84 0.15 1.42
N PHE A 33 5.29 -1.10 1.46
CA PHE A 33 6.07 -1.62 2.58
C PHE A 33 7.35 -0.80 2.80
N TRP A 34 8.08 -0.54 1.72
CA TRP A 34 9.31 0.24 1.77
C TRP A 34 9.06 1.67 2.27
N LEU A 35 8.01 2.30 1.78
CA LEU A 35 7.64 3.66 2.22
C LEU A 35 7.28 3.69 3.70
N ASP A 36 6.55 2.68 4.18
CA ASP A 36 6.24 2.57 5.60
C ASP A 36 7.51 2.42 6.45
N ARG A 37 8.45 1.60 5.99
CA ARG A 37 9.74 1.41 6.66
C ARG A 37 10.57 2.68 6.69
N LYS A 38 10.37 3.58 5.75
CA LYS A 38 11.01 4.90 5.72
C LYS A 38 10.28 5.92 6.60
N ASN A 39 9.26 5.49 7.33
CA ASN A 39 8.46 6.34 8.22
C ASN A 39 7.76 7.48 7.47
N ILE A 40 7.35 7.23 6.25
CA ILE A 40 6.57 8.21 5.48
C ILE A 40 5.15 8.24 6.04
N ILE A 41 4.71 9.41 6.45
CA ILE A 41 3.39 9.61 7.04
C ILE A 41 2.39 9.97 5.96
N LEU A 42 1.26 9.27 5.93
CA LEU A 42 0.19 9.56 4.97
C LEU A 42 -0.47 10.90 5.29
N SER A 43 -0.47 11.81 4.32
CA SER A 43 -1.22 13.06 4.41
C SER A 43 -2.62 12.83 3.87
N LYS A 44 -3.63 12.88 4.75
CA LYS A 44 -5.03 12.73 4.34
C LYS A 44 -5.44 13.82 3.36
N LYS A 45 -5.03 15.05 3.61
CA LYS A 45 -5.33 16.18 2.72
C LYS A 45 -4.80 15.95 1.31
N LEU A 46 -3.54 15.57 1.21
CA LEU A 46 -2.90 15.29 -0.08
C LEU A 46 -3.58 14.10 -0.77
N PHE A 47 -3.88 13.05 -0.01
CA PHE A 47 -4.55 11.86 -0.55
C PHE A 47 -5.92 12.21 -1.14
N LEU A 48 -6.73 12.95 -0.41
CA LEU A 48 -8.06 13.35 -0.89
C LEU A 48 -7.96 14.25 -2.11
N GLN A 49 -6.97 15.14 -2.15
CA GLN A 49 -6.73 15.99 -3.30
C GLN A 49 -6.40 15.14 -4.55
N LYS A 50 -5.59 14.11 -4.40
CA LYS A 50 -5.25 13.22 -5.52
C LYS A 50 -6.46 12.42 -6.01
N LEU A 51 -7.33 11.98 -5.09
CA LEU A 51 -8.58 11.32 -5.50
C LEU A 51 -9.45 12.27 -6.32
N GLU A 52 -9.59 13.51 -5.86
CA GLU A 52 -10.37 14.52 -6.56
C GLU A 52 -9.79 14.80 -7.95
N ASP A 53 -8.47 14.97 -8.04
CA ASP A 53 -7.77 15.22 -9.31
C ASP A 53 -8.01 14.10 -10.33
N ARG A 54 -8.15 12.87 -9.84
CA ARG A 54 -8.39 11.70 -10.68
C ARG A 54 -9.87 11.37 -10.83
N ARG A 55 -10.75 12.18 -10.26
CA ARG A 55 -12.22 11.99 -10.30
C ARG A 55 -12.63 10.65 -9.70
N ILE A 56 -11.99 10.26 -8.61
CA ILE A 56 -12.32 9.04 -7.86
C ILE A 56 -13.09 9.44 -6.61
N LEU A 57 -14.28 8.89 -6.43
CA LEU A 57 -15.06 9.12 -5.22
C LEU A 57 -14.45 8.37 -4.04
N SER A 58 -14.41 9.01 -2.87
CA SER A 58 -13.84 8.41 -1.66
C SER A 58 -14.48 7.08 -1.30
N ASN A 59 -15.81 6.97 -1.47
CA ASN A 59 -16.54 5.73 -1.19
C ASN A 59 -16.14 4.62 -2.16
N ASP A 60 -15.93 4.93 -3.43
CA ASP A 60 -15.46 3.96 -4.41
C ASP A 60 -14.06 3.47 -4.09
N PHE A 61 -13.17 4.39 -3.72
CA PHE A 61 -11.83 4.02 -3.31
C PHE A 61 -11.87 3.08 -2.09
N SER A 62 -12.62 3.44 -1.05
CA SER A 62 -12.73 2.65 0.17
C SER A 62 -13.23 1.24 -0.12
N ALA A 63 -14.28 1.12 -0.93
CA ALA A 63 -14.85 -0.18 -1.28
C ALA A 63 -13.83 -1.06 -2.04
N ARG A 64 -13.14 -0.47 -3.01
CA ARG A 64 -12.13 -1.20 -3.79
C ARG A 64 -10.92 -1.57 -2.95
N TYR A 65 -10.50 -0.69 -2.05
CA TYR A 65 -9.38 -0.96 -1.16
C TYR A 65 -9.69 -2.13 -0.22
N LYS A 66 -10.90 -2.15 0.36
CA LYS A 66 -11.34 -3.24 1.23
C LYS A 66 -11.36 -4.56 0.48
N LYS A 67 -11.83 -4.55 -0.76
CA LYS A 67 -11.81 -5.75 -1.61
C LYS A 67 -10.39 -6.22 -1.84
N ARG A 68 -9.47 -5.30 -2.14
CA ARG A 68 -8.06 -5.63 -2.30
C ARG A 68 -7.45 -6.23 -1.04
N LEU A 69 -7.78 -5.69 0.14
CA LEU A 69 -7.30 -6.25 1.39
C LEU A 69 -7.70 -7.71 1.56
N SER A 70 -8.94 -8.06 1.19
CA SER A 70 -9.38 -9.45 1.26
C SER A 70 -8.61 -10.35 0.29
N GLU A 71 -8.28 -9.85 -0.89
CA GLU A 71 -7.47 -10.58 -1.87
C GLU A 71 -6.02 -10.75 -1.39
N ILE A 72 -5.45 -9.70 -0.82
CA ILE A 72 -4.07 -9.70 -0.32
C ILE A 72 -3.90 -10.69 0.82
N GLN A 73 -4.92 -10.91 1.61
CA GLN A 73 -4.87 -11.80 2.77
C GLN A 73 -4.31 -13.19 2.42
N ASP A 74 -4.64 -13.69 1.24
CA ASP A 74 -4.21 -15.00 0.77
C ASP A 74 -3.06 -14.94 -0.24
N HIS A 75 -2.43 -13.77 -0.37
CA HIS A 75 -1.45 -13.49 -1.42
C HIS A 75 0.00 -13.66 -0.96
N GLN A 76 0.22 -14.06 0.29
CA GLN A 76 1.56 -14.09 0.89
C GLN A 76 2.57 -14.91 0.10
N LYS A 77 2.19 -16.11 -0.29
CA LYS A 77 3.11 -17.04 -0.99
C LYS A 77 3.56 -16.47 -2.34
N ASP A 78 2.62 -15.92 -3.08
CA ASP A 78 2.91 -15.33 -4.38
C ASP A 78 3.81 -14.09 -4.24
N PHE A 79 3.53 -13.25 -3.24
CA PHE A 79 4.33 -12.08 -2.93
C PHE A 79 5.78 -12.47 -2.61
N LEU A 80 5.98 -13.43 -1.71
CA LEU A 80 7.31 -13.89 -1.32
C LEU A 80 8.05 -14.53 -2.50
N PHE A 81 7.35 -15.34 -3.29
CA PHE A 81 7.93 -16.01 -4.43
C PHE A 81 8.48 -14.99 -5.43
N GLU A 82 7.71 -13.96 -5.73
CA GLU A 82 8.12 -12.93 -6.68
C GLU A 82 9.24 -12.05 -6.12
N LEU A 83 9.16 -11.65 -4.86
CA LEU A 83 10.17 -10.79 -4.24
C LEU A 83 11.54 -11.46 -4.15
N ARG A 84 11.59 -12.78 -3.97
CA ARG A 84 12.87 -13.50 -3.95
C ARG A 84 13.65 -13.35 -5.24
N ARG A 85 12.97 -13.04 -6.33
CA ARG A 85 13.60 -12.81 -7.63
C ARG A 85 14.23 -11.43 -7.77
N PHE A 86 13.70 -10.44 -7.04
CA PHE A 86 14.12 -9.04 -7.17
C PHE A 86 15.08 -8.61 -6.07
N LEU A 87 14.93 -9.14 -4.87
CA LEU A 87 15.70 -8.70 -3.71
C LEU A 87 16.89 -9.61 -3.50
N SER A 88 17.99 -9.01 -3.02
CA SER A 88 19.12 -9.82 -2.57
C SER A 88 18.67 -10.70 -1.40
N PRO A 89 19.29 -11.88 -1.18
CA PRO A 89 18.96 -12.73 -0.04
C PRO A 89 19.01 -11.98 1.28
N ARG A 90 19.98 -11.08 1.46
CA ARG A 90 20.12 -10.30 2.68
C ARG A 90 18.92 -9.38 2.92
N ILE A 91 18.52 -8.63 1.90
CA ILE A 91 17.38 -7.72 2.01
C ILE A 91 16.11 -8.52 2.28
N PHE A 92 15.93 -9.63 1.58
CA PHE A 92 14.78 -10.50 1.78
C PHE A 92 14.73 -11.03 3.21
N ASP A 93 15.84 -11.59 3.69
CA ASP A 93 15.89 -12.18 5.01
C ASP A 93 15.71 -11.13 6.13
N ASP A 94 16.27 -9.94 5.95
CA ASP A 94 16.16 -8.87 6.96
C ASP A 94 14.72 -8.35 7.11
N ASN A 95 13.89 -8.45 6.08
CA ASN A 95 12.56 -7.84 6.08
C ASN A 95 11.41 -8.84 6.19
N PHE A 96 11.60 -10.09 5.77
CA PHE A 96 10.50 -11.05 5.61
C PHE A 96 10.72 -12.35 6.39
N THR A 97 11.58 -12.33 7.40
CA THR A 97 11.76 -13.48 8.28
C THR A 97 10.88 -13.32 9.52
N GLY A 98 10.38 -14.43 10.02
CA GLY A 98 9.53 -14.46 11.19
C GLY A 98 8.06 -14.71 10.80
N PRO A 99 7.28 -15.31 11.73
CA PRO A 99 5.92 -15.75 11.41
C PRO A 99 4.87 -14.63 11.37
N LEU A 100 5.16 -13.48 11.96
CA LEU A 100 4.14 -12.44 12.15
C LEU A 100 4.25 -11.24 11.23
N TRP A 101 5.26 -11.17 10.36
CA TRP A 101 5.46 -9.97 9.53
C TRP A 101 4.29 -9.74 8.56
N TRP A 102 3.68 -10.81 8.05
CA TRP A 102 2.56 -10.68 7.10
C TRP A 102 1.32 -10.11 7.79
N GLU A 103 1.02 -10.59 8.99
CA GLU A 103 -0.09 -10.06 9.77
C GLU A 103 0.14 -8.60 10.13
N TRP A 104 1.36 -8.25 10.51
CA TRP A 104 1.75 -6.87 10.78
C TRP A 104 1.54 -6.00 9.54
N TYR A 105 1.98 -6.50 8.38
CA TYR A 105 1.84 -5.78 7.12
C TYR A 105 0.36 -5.55 6.76
N LEU A 106 -0.46 -6.58 6.90
CA LEU A 106 -1.90 -6.46 6.66
C LEU A 106 -2.53 -5.43 7.60
N SER A 107 -2.14 -5.42 8.88
CA SER A 107 -2.61 -4.44 9.86
C SER A 107 -2.21 -3.03 9.46
N MET A 108 -1.00 -2.86 8.96
CA MET A 108 -0.52 -1.56 8.48
C MET A 108 -1.38 -1.05 7.33
N LEU A 109 -1.72 -1.91 6.36
CA LEU A 109 -2.58 -1.55 5.24
C LEU A 109 -3.98 -1.16 5.72
N LYS A 110 -4.54 -1.88 6.69
CA LYS A 110 -5.83 -1.54 7.29
C LYS A 110 -5.78 -0.20 8.02
N ASN A 111 -4.70 0.06 8.75
CA ASN A 111 -4.54 1.32 9.47
C ASN A 111 -4.46 2.51 8.52
N LEU A 112 -3.82 2.36 7.37
CA LEU A 112 -3.78 3.43 6.36
C LEU A 112 -5.20 3.78 5.87
N LEU A 113 -6.04 2.77 5.64
CA LEU A 113 -7.43 3.02 5.25
C LEU A 113 -8.19 3.75 6.37
N SER A 114 -7.98 3.33 7.62
CA SER A 114 -8.63 3.98 8.76
C SER A 114 -8.26 5.46 8.86
N LEU A 115 -7.01 5.81 8.59
CA LEU A 115 -6.57 7.19 8.57
C LEU A 115 -7.27 7.99 7.48
N ILE A 116 -7.48 7.39 6.32
CA ILE A 116 -8.15 8.04 5.20
C ILE A 116 -9.63 8.25 5.51
N GLU A 117 -10.28 7.27 6.14
CA GLU A 117 -11.71 7.31 6.45
C GLU A 117 -12.04 8.12 7.70
N GLN A 118 -11.03 8.43 8.50
CA GLN A 118 -11.24 9.14 9.77
C GLN A 118 -11.87 10.51 9.54
N GLU A 119 -12.99 10.75 10.18
CA GLU A 119 -13.63 12.06 10.15
C GLU A 119 -12.87 13.04 11.02
N ARG A 120 -12.91 14.32 10.64
CA ARG A 120 -12.32 15.35 11.46
C ARG A 120 -13.16 15.56 12.71
N PRO A 121 -12.50 15.75 13.87
CA PRO A 121 -13.20 16.10 15.08
C PRO A 121 -13.87 17.48 14.96
#